data_1cb0c0dae1d7dceea307d96a4644f6e6
#
_entry.id   1cb0c0dae1d7dceea307d96a4644f6e6
#
_cell.length_a   1.000
_cell.length_b   1.000
_cell.length_c   1.000
_cell.angle_alpha   90.00
_cell.angle_beta   90.00
_cell.angle_gamma   90.00
#
_symmetry.space_group_name_H-M   'P 1'
#
loop_
_entity.id
_entity.type
_entity.pdbx_description
1 polymer ?
#
loop_
_entity_poly.entity_id
_entity_poly.type
_entity_poly.pdbx_seq_one_letter_code
_entity_poly.pdbx_strand_id
1 'polypeptide(L)'
;MQDFKNIPLGQRIPAFGYAVKDKDSKFEKFTFTRHPMGENDIVIEILFAGICHSDIHSARSEWHDGIYPMVPGHEIAGRVVAVGSKVSKFKVGDYAGVGCMVNSCGECDACKRSQEQFCERGQCVFTYDCKDCFHNNEPTYGGYSNNIVVSEKFAISVPQDAPLDKVAPLLCAGITTYSPLKFSNVKKGDKVAVAGFGGLGVMAVKYALQMGAEVYVFAKNKKKEKDALDLGVTKLYDSTKGVDVRFNCIISTIPTPYDPMEYVNLLAFGGELAIVGLPPTDVCPNINIANLVFSAGKKVYGSLIGGIKETQEMLDYSLKHKIYPETQVICADQIDEAYENLTSGKAKFRYVIDMSTLKA
;
A
#
# COMPACT_ATOMS: atom_id res chain seq x y z
N MET A 1 -10.29 21.71 -15.60
CA MET A 1 -9.48 20.58 -16.06
C MET A 1 -8.23 21.13 -16.72
N GLN A 2 -7.06 20.69 -16.27
CA GLN A 2 -5.79 21.11 -16.88
C GLN A 2 -5.72 20.49 -18.30
N ASP A 3 -5.37 21.28 -19.31
CA ASP A 3 -5.19 20.74 -20.66
C ASP A 3 -3.80 20.09 -20.78
N PHE A 4 -3.75 18.77 -20.73
CA PHE A 4 -2.52 17.99 -20.88
C PHE A 4 -2.15 17.68 -22.35
N LYS A 5 -2.94 18.16 -23.33
CA LYS A 5 -2.75 17.83 -24.76
C LYS A 5 -1.45 18.37 -25.35
N ASN A 6 -0.85 19.38 -24.72
CA ASN A 6 0.38 20.01 -25.18
C ASN A 6 1.35 20.22 -24.02
N ILE A 7 1.92 19.12 -23.49
CA ILE A 7 3.00 19.21 -22.51
C ILE A 7 4.30 19.41 -23.28
N PRO A 8 4.96 20.60 -23.21
CA PRO A 8 6.21 20.82 -23.90
C PRO A 8 7.32 19.97 -23.31
N LEU A 9 8.10 19.30 -24.17
CA LEU A 9 9.27 18.54 -23.75
C LEU A 9 10.24 19.44 -22.97
N GLY A 10 10.77 18.91 -21.84
CA GLY A 10 11.74 19.62 -21.02
C GLY A 10 11.16 20.70 -20.10
N GLN A 11 9.85 20.94 -20.10
CA GLN A 11 9.21 21.85 -19.17
C GLN A 11 8.64 21.11 -17.95
N ARG A 12 8.72 21.76 -16.79
CA ARG A 12 8.09 21.25 -15.58
C ARG A 12 6.57 21.22 -15.74
N ILE A 13 5.96 20.19 -15.21
CA ILE A 13 4.51 19.99 -15.33
C ILE A 13 3.81 20.61 -14.11
N PRO A 14 2.93 21.60 -14.31
CA PRO A 14 2.15 22.17 -13.21
C PRO A 14 1.29 21.12 -12.54
N ALA A 15 1.17 21.22 -11.24
CA ALA A 15 0.32 20.36 -10.43
C ALA A 15 -0.29 21.13 -9.27
N PHE A 16 -1.42 20.64 -8.78
CA PHE A 16 -2.05 21.15 -7.59
C PHE A 16 -2.73 20.00 -6.83
N GLY A 17 -2.88 20.16 -5.53
CA GLY A 17 -3.42 19.12 -4.67
C GLY A 17 -3.68 19.63 -3.27
N TYR A 18 -3.78 18.68 -2.34
CA TYR A 18 -3.85 18.96 -0.92
C TYR A 18 -2.55 18.57 -0.23
N ALA A 19 -2.00 19.48 0.57
CA ALA A 19 -0.77 19.27 1.33
C ALA A 19 -0.96 19.61 2.80
N VAL A 20 -0.17 18.97 3.66
CA VAL A 20 0.10 19.43 5.04
C VAL A 20 1.41 20.21 5.06
N LYS A 21 1.45 21.33 5.79
CA LYS A 21 2.64 22.20 5.90
C LYS A 21 3.62 21.73 6.98
N ASP A 22 3.13 21.00 7.94
CA ASP A 22 3.85 20.38 9.04
C ASP A 22 3.01 19.23 9.62
N LYS A 23 3.55 18.53 10.61
CA LYS A 23 2.90 17.36 11.23
C LYS A 23 1.57 17.64 11.96
N ASP A 24 1.34 18.89 12.34
CA ASP A 24 0.17 19.29 13.14
C ASP A 24 -0.89 20.04 12.31
N SER A 25 -0.56 20.41 11.06
CA SER A 25 -1.45 21.18 10.19
C SER A 25 -2.55 20.33 9.57
N LYS A 26 -3.66 21.00 9.20
CA LYS A 26 -4.70 20.43 8.33
C LYS A 26 -4.27 20.48 6.88
N PHE A 27 -5.00 19.75 6.04
CA PHE A 27 -4.80 19.78 4.60
C PHE A 27 -5.26 21.12 4.00
N GLU A 28 -4.38 21.71 3.20
CA GLU A 28 -4.65 22.94 2.47
C GLU A 28 -4.33 22.76 0.99
N LYS A 29 -4.97 23.55 0.13
CA LYS A 29 -4.64 23.60 -1.30
C LYS A 29 -3.19 24.01 -1.49
N PHE A 30 -2.48 23.27 -2.34
CA PHE A 30 -1.07 23.49 -2.61
C PHE A 30 -0.78 23.35 -4.10
N THR A 31 -0.09 24.35 -4.66
CA THR A 31 0.34 24.36 -6.06
C THR A 31 1.83 24.10 -6.13
N PHE A 32 2.24 23.21 -7.02
CA PHE A 32 3.64 22.81 -7.21
C PHE A 32 3.91 22.42 -8.66
N THR A 33 5.11 21.95 -8.94
CA THR A 33 5.44 21.40 -10.27
C THR A 33 6.11 20.05 -10.14
N ARG A 34 5.82 19.15 -11.07
CA ARG A 34 6.53 17.89 -11.27
C ARG A 34 7.80 18.12 -12.08
N HIS A 35 8.75 17.19 -12.04
CA HIS A 35 9.87 17.17 -12.97
C HIS A 35 9.37 17.09 -14.43
N PRO A 36 10.17 17.55 -15.41
CA PRO A 36 9.83 17.39 -16.83
C PRO A 36 9.65 15.90 -17.17
N MET A 37 8.72 15.63 -18.09
CA MET A 37 8.53 14.28 -18.62
C MET A 37 9.78 13.87 -19.43
N GLY A 38 10.40 12.76 -19.03
CA GLY A 38 11.51 12.14 -19.73
C GLY A 38 11.04 11.21 -20.87
N GLU A 39 11.99 10.65 -21.61
CA GLU A 39 11.69 9.79 -22.77
C GLU A 39 10.97 8.48 -22.40
N ASN A 40 11.16 7.98 -21.18
CA ASN A 40 10.53 6.75 -20.67
C ASN A 40 9.39 7.01 -19.68
N ASP A 41 8.99 8.28 -19.52
CA ASP A 41 7.98 8.65 -18.55
C ASP A 41 6.59 8.74 -19.18
N ILE A 42 5.60 8.56 -18.33
CA ILE A 42 4.20 8.85 -18.63
C ILE A 42 3.68 9.89 -17.66
N VAL A 43 2.73 10.68 -18.12
CA VAL A 43 1.93 11.58 -17.28
C VAL A 43 0.58 10.96 -17.08
N ILE A 44 0.18 10.80 -15.83
CA ILE A 44 -1.12 10.24 -15.44
C ILE A 44 -1.96 11.36 -14.83
N GLU A 45 -3.14 11.62 -15.41
CA GLU A 45 -4.21 12.34 -14.74
C GLU A 45 -4.78 11.43 -13.65
N ILE A 46 -4.70 11.85 -12.39
CA ILE A 46 -5.17 11.04 -11.27
C ILE A 46 -6.68 11.15 -11.19
N LEU A 47 -7.38 10.03 -11.25
CA LEU A 47 -8.84 9.94 -11.15
C LEU A 47 -9.29 9.54 -9.75
N PHE A 48 -8.55 8.61 -9.13
CA PHE A 48 -8.81 8.15 -7.76
C PHE A 48 -7.52 8.01 -6.98
N ALA A 49 -7.55 8.42 -5.71
CA ALA A 49 -6.45 8.25 -4.76
C ALA A 49 -6.96 7.65 -3.46
N GLY A 50 -6.46 6.46 -3.08
CA GLY A 50 -6.82 5.83 -1.82
C GLY A 50 -6.13 6.48 -0.63
N ILE A 51 -6.76 6.37 0.55
CA ILE A 51 -6.21 6.82 1.84
C ILE A 51 -5.78 5.61 2.66
N CYS A 52 -4.52 5.60 3.05
CA CYS A 52 -3.89 4.57 3.87
C CYS A 52 -3.48 5.11 5.24
N HIS A 53 -3.37 4.24 6.24
CA HIS A 53 -2.76 4.61 7.53
C HIS A 53 -1.31 5.09 7.37
N SER A 54 -0.58 4.60 6.37
CA SER A 54 0.77 5.08 6.05
C SER A 54 0.80 6.57 5.71
N ASP A 55 -0.24 7.08 5.03
CA ASP A 55 -0.36 8.50 4.72
C ASP A 55 -0.49 9.33 6.00
N ILE A 56 -1.21 8.79 7.01
CA ILE A 56 -1.39 9.44 8.31
C ILE A 56 -0.06 9.44 9.08
N HIS A 57 0.60 8.28 9.17
CA HIS A 57 1.89 8.15 9.88
C HIS A 57 2.96 9.09 9.29
N SER A 58 3.08 9.16 7.96
CA SER A 58 4.00 10.08 7.29
C SER A 58 3.60 11.55 7.51
N ALA A 59 2.33 11.90 7.28
CA ALA A 59 1.84 13.27 7.45
C ALA A 59 1.99 13.78 8.89
N ARG A 60 2.04 12.90 9.90
CA ARG A 60 2.21 13.20 11.33
C ARG A 60 3.62 12.94 11.85
N SER A 61 4.59 12.62 10.96
CA SER A 61 5.99 12.30 11.33
C SER A 61 6.12 11.22 12.40
N GLU A 62 5.27 10.19 12.36
CA GLU A 62 5.28 9.12 13.36
C GLU A 62 6.34 8.04 13.08
N TRP A 63 6.86 7.97 11.85
CA TRP A 63 7.91 7.02 11.46
C TRP A 63 9.29 7.66 11.35
N HIS A 64 9.35 8.90 10.87
CA HIS A 64 10.54 9.72 10.70
C HIS A 64 10.13 11.18 10.51
N ASP A 65 11.09 12.10 10.52
CA ASP A 65 10.84 13.51 10.22
C ASP A 65 10.36 13.65 8.76
N GLY A 66 9.14 14.11 8.57
CA GLY A 66 8.51 14.27 7.27
C GLY A 66 9.10 15.41 6.45
N ILE A 67 9.03 15.31 5.13
CA ILE A 67 9.44 16.36 4.18
C ILE A 67 8.22 17.23 3.86
N TYR A 68 8.22 18.44 4.37
CA TYR A 68 7.11 19.39 4.20
C TYR A 68 7.45 20.56 3.26
N PRO A 69 6.44 21.14 2.55
CA PRO A 69 5.04 20.70 2.49
C PRO A 69 4.92 19.33 1.87
N MET A 70 4.05 18.47 2.44
CA MET A 70 3.86 17.10 1.98
C MET A 70 2.51 16.94 1.30
N VAL A 71 2.51 16.36 0.10
CA VAL A 71 1.32 15.86 -0.60
C VAL A 71 1.33 14.34 -0.51
N PRO A 72 0.54 13.72 0.38
CA PRO A 72 0.51 12.26 0.51
C PRO A 72 -0.18 11.54 -0.65
N GLY A 73 -0.34 10.24 -0.52
CA GLY A 73 -1.07 9.37 -1.43
C GLY A 73 -0.16 8.48 -2.29
N HIS A 74 -0.29 7.18 -2.09
CA HIS A 74 0.48 6.15 -2.80
C HIS A 74 -0.43 5.02 -3.31
N GLU A 75 -1.72 5.29 -3.42
CA GLU A 75 -2.74 4.41 -3.96
C GLU A 75 -3.41 5.13 -5.12
N ILE A 76 -2.76 5.18 -6.28
CA ILE A 76 -3.14 6.04 -7.40
C ILE A 76 -3.70 5.20 -8.55
N ALA A 77 -4.89 5.57 -9.03
CA ALA A 77 -5.42 5.08 -10.30
C ALA A 77 -5.86 6.25 -11.19
N GLY A 78 -5.47 6.22 -12.46
CA GLY A 78 -5.74 7.34 -13.35
C GLY A 78 -5.62 7.00 -14.83
N ARG A 79 -5.63 8.05 -15.65
CA ARG A 79 -5.56 7.97 -17.09
C ARG A 79 -4.24 8.54 -17.59
N VAL A 80 -3.58 7.82 -18.48
CA VAL A 80 -2.39 8.32 -19.19
C VAL A 80 -2.79 9.43 -20.14
N VAL A 81 -2.21 10.62 -19.97
CA VAL A 81 -2.52 11.81 -20.76
C VAL A 81 -1.35 12.26 -21.66
N ALA A 82 -0.13 11.80 -21.35
CA ALA A 82 1.04 11.98 -22.20
C ALA A 82 2.03 10.83 -22.00
N VAL A 83 2.83 10.55 -23.04
CA VAL A 83 3.86 9.51 -23.03
C VAL A 83 5.15 10.03 -23.64
N GLY A 84 6.28 9.65 -23.06
CA GLY A 84 7.61 9.93 -23.60
C GLY A 84 7.91 9.16 -24.90
N SER A 85 8.92 9.59 -25.63
CA SER A 85 9.23 9.07 -26.97
C SER A 85 9.68 7.60 -27.01
N LYS A 86 10.14 7.04 -25.88
CA LYS A 86 10.58 5.64 -25.74
C LYS A 86 9.60 4.77 -24.96
N VAL A 87 8.46 5.32 -24.56
CA VAL A 87 7.41 4.56 -23.87
C VAL A 87 6.82 3.54 -24.83
N SER A 88 6.71 2.31 -24.38
CA SER A 88 6.19 1.18 -25.17
C SER A 88 5.02 0.44 -24.47
N LYS A 89 4.94 0.56 -23.16
CA LYS A 89 3.94 -0.16 -22.34
C LYS A 89 2.58 0.53 -22.32
N PHE A 90 2.54 1.84 -22.55
CA PHE A 90 1.34 2.67 -22.46
C PHE A 90 1.16 3.57 -23.67
N LYS A 91 -0.08 3.93 -23.95
CA LYS A 91 -0.49 4.99 -24.87
C LYS A 91 -1.44 5.96 -24.17
N VAL A 92 -1.59 7.15 -24.76
CA VAL A 92 -2.57 8.14 -24.26
C VAL A 92 -3.97 7.54 -24.28
N GLY A 93 -4.68 7.70 -23.17
CA GLY A 93 -6.02 7.15 -22.93
C GLY A 93 -6.03 5.85 -22.14
N ASP A 94 -4.91 5.14 -22.01
CA ASP A 94 -4.84 3.94 -21.19
C ASP A 94 -5.04 4.27 -19.70
N TYR A 95 -5.54 3.31 -18.94
CA TYR A 95 -5.53 3.41 -17.47
C TYR A 95 -4.24 2.87 -16.90
N ALA A 96 -3.74 3.54 -15.89
CA ALA A 96 -2.54 3.18 -15.18
C ALA A 96 -2.69 3.43 -13.67
N GLY A 97 -1.98 2.63 -12.90
CA GLY A 97 -1.88 2.81 -11.46
C GLY A 97 -0.45 3.06 -11.01
N VAL A 98 -0.29 3.76 -9.89
CA VAL A 98 1.01 3.96 -9.22
C VAL A 98 0.83 3.62 -7.75
N GLY A 99 1.68 2.71 -7.27
CA GLY A 99 1.70 2.29 -5.86
C GLY A 99 2.69 3.11 -5.03
N CYS A 100 3.37 2.44 -4.13
CA CYS A 100 4.22 3.08 -3.12
C CYS A 100 5.57 3.57 -3.66
N MET A 101 5.99 3.18 -4.87
CA MET A 101 7.30 3.49 -5.45
C MET A 101 7.16 4.12 -6.84
N VAL A 102 8.06 5.04 -7.14
CA VAL A 102 8.11 5.73 -8.45
C VAL A 102 9.44 5.55 -9.18
N ASN A 103 10.50 5.13 -8.48
CA ASN A 103 11.80 4.86 -9.11
C ASN A 103 12.68 3.94 -8.23
N SER A 104 13.72 3.35 -8.83
CA SER A 104 14.82 2.67 -8.16
C SER A 104 16.06 2.59 -9.05
N CYS A 105 17.21 2.11 -8.54
CA CYS A 105 18.43 2.03 -9.35
C CYS A 105 18.33 1.10 -10.58
N GLY A 106 17.43 0.10 -10.56
CA GLY A 106 17.24 -0.85 -11.67
C GLY A 106 18.40 -1.83 -11.92
N GLU A 107 19.54 -1.70 -11.21
CA GLU A 107 20.80 -2.39 -11.53
C GLU A 107 21.30 -3.36 -10.44
N CYS A 108 20.92 -3.16 -9.17
CA CYS A 108 21.31 -4.07 -8.09
C CYS A 108 20.53 -5.39 -8.19
N ASP A 109 20.96 -6.41 -7.45
CA ASP A 109 20.37 -7.74 -7.53
C ASP A 109 18.89 -7.75 -7.11
N ALA A 110 18.52 -6.98 -6.10
CA ALA A 110 17.13 -6.84 -5.69
C ALA A 110 16.27 -6.25 -6.82
N CYS A 111 16.69 -5.14 -7.44
CA CYS A 111 15.96 -4.52 -8.56
C CYS A 111 15.84 -5.45 -9.77
N LYS A 112 16.94 -6.17 -10.14
CA LYS A 112 16.92 -7.15 -11.24
C LYS A 112 15.98 -8.31 -10.99
N ARG A 113 15.69 -8.63 -9.72
CA ARG A 113 14.73 -9.65 -9.30
C ARG A 113 13.31 -9.08 -9.15
N SER A 114 13.07 -7.84 -9.55
CA SER A 114 11.81 -7.13 -9.35
C SER A 114 11.40 -7.04 -7.87
N GLN A 115 12.38 -6.69 -7.04
CA GLN A 115 12.24 -6.43 -5.61
C GLN A 115 12.77 -5.02 -5.32
N GLU A 116 12.25 -4.04 -6.06
CA GLU A 116 12.71 -2.65 -6.09
C GLU A 116 12.63 -1.98 -4.71
N GLN A 117 11.65 -2.38 -3.88
CA GLN A 117 11.47 -1.91 -2.50
C GLN A 117 12.67 -2.24 -1.59
N PHE A 118 13.48 -3.22 -1.98
CA PHE A 118 14.69 -3.64 -1.29
C PHE A 118 15.97 -3.22 -2.04
N CYS A 119 15.91 -2.12 -2.80
CA CYS A 119 17.06 -1.62 -3.55
C CYS A 119 18.31 -1.53 -2.69
N GLU A 120 19.33 -2.38 -2.98
CA GLU A 120 20.55 -2.49 -2.18
C GLU A 120 21.43 -1.24 -2.22
N ARG A 121 21.19 -0.33 -3.18
CA ARG A 121 21.85 0.97 -3.25
C ARG A 121 21.15 2.07 -2.45
N GLY A 122 20.05 1.74 -1.76
CA GLY A 122 19.25 2.73 -1.04
C GLY A 122 18.57 3.77 -1.96
N GLN A 123 18.37 3.43 -3.24
CA GLN A 123 17.80 4.32 -4.26
C GLN A 123 16.37 3.94 -4.65
N CYS A 124 15.63 3.30 -3.74
CA CYS A 124 14.19 3.18 -3.90
C CYS A 124 13.55 4.54 -3.59
N VAL A 125 12.83 5.11 -4.56
CA VAL A 125 12.14 6.38 -4.42
C VAL A 125 10.66 6.11 -4.18
N PHE A 126 10.16 6.52 -3.02
CA PHE A 126 8.76 6.42 -2.67
C PHE A 126 7.94 7.53 -3.33
N THR A 127 6.65 7.27 -3.50
CA THR A 127 5.71 8.12 -4.24
C THR A 127 5.54 9.50 -3.60
N TYR A 128 5.74 9.62 -2.30
CA TYR A 128 5.78 10.89 -1.56
C TYR A 128 6.71 10.77 -0.35
N ASP A 129 6.96 11.89 0.32
CA ASP A 129 7.80 11.97 1.53
C ASP A 129 9.20 11.36 1.32
N CYS A 130 9.74 11.54 0.13
CA CYS A 130 11.04 11.02 -0.27
C CYS A 130 11.78 12.07 -1.10
N LYS A 131 13.10 11.97 -1.15
CA LYS A 131 13.94 12.77 -2.07
C LYS A 131 14.24 11.92 -3.30
N ASP A 132 13.88 12.42 -4.47
CA ASP A 132 14.12 11.72 -5.72
C ASP A 132 15.58 11.94 -6.18
N CYS A 133 16.43 10.94 -5.90
CA CYS A 133 17.85 10.98 -6.26
C CYS A 133 18.11 10.96 -7.78
N PHE A 134 17.10 10.66 -8.60
CA PHE A 134 17.16 10.71 -10.06
C PHE A 134 16.74 12.07 -10.62
N HIS A 135 16.09 12.91 -9.81
CA HIS A 135 15.61 14.25 -10.15
C HIS A 135 16.09 15.30 -9.14
N ASN A 136 17.41 15.52 -9.07
CA ASN A 136 18.07 16.55 -8.24
C ASN A 136 17.73 16.51 -6.74
N ASN A 137 17.36 15.35 -6.20
CA ASN A 137 16.89 15.18 -4.82
C ASN A 137 15.68 16.07 -4.47
N GLU A 138 14.83 16.36 -5.44
CA GLU A 138 13.57 17.07 -5.20
C GLU A 138 12.63 16.22 -4.35
N PRO A 139 11.79 16.85 -3.51
CA PRO A 139 10.73 16.14 -2.79
C PRO A 139 9.76 15.45 -3.76
N THR A 140 9.38 14.21 -3.45
CA THR A 140 8.29 13.56 -4.15
C THR A 140 6.94 13.97 -3.57
N TYR A 141 5.94 14.09 -4.43
CA TYR A 141 4.57 14.45 -4.07
C TYR A 141 3.60 13.38 -4.55
N GLY A 142 2.69 12.96 -3.69
CA GLY A 142 1.81 11.82 -3.92
C GLY A 142 0.54 12.10 -4.71
N GLY A 143 -0.41 11.20 -4.51
CA GLY A 143 -1.64 11.10 -5.26
C GLY A 143 -2.77 12.03 -4.84
N TYR A 144 -2.64 12.78 -3.71
CA TYR A 144 -3.64 13.78 -3.36
C TYR A 144 -3.47 15.04 -4.23
N SER A 145 -3.26 14.81 -5.51
CA SER A 145 -3.00 15.83 -6.52
C SER A 145 -3.60 15.44 -7.87
N ASN A 146 -3.67 16.39 -8.79
CA ASN A 146 -4.33 16.20 -10.08
C ASN A 146 -3.55 15.35 -11.09
N ASN A 147 -2.23 15.21 -10.94
CA ASN A 147 -1.40 14.42 -11.85
C ASN A 147 -0.16 13.83 -11.19
N ILE A 148 0.48 12.88 -11.86
CA ILE A 148 1.81 12.36 -11.52
C ILE A 148 2.61 12.08 -12.79
N VAL A 149 3.93 12.32 -12.72
CA VAL A 149 4.90 11.90 -13.74
C VAL A 149 5.69 10.73 -13.20
N VAL A 150 5.76 9.66 -13.95
CA VAL A 150 6.43 8.43 -13.50
C VAL A 150 6.97 7.65 -14.69
N SER A 151 8.10 6.96 -14.52
CA SER A 151 8.60 6.03 -15.53
C SER A 151 7.59 4.91 -15.80
N GLU A 152 7.41 4.53 -17.07
CA GLU A 152 6.52 3.42 -17.45
C GLU A 152 6.83 2.11 -16.68
N LYS A 153 8.08 1.95 -16.21
CA LYS A 153 8.51 0.80 -15.43
C LYS A 153 7.84 0.70 -14.06
N PHE A 154 7.48 1.85 -13.48
CA PHE A 154 6.86 1.94 -12.15
C PHE A 154 5.35 2.14 -12.20
N ALA A 155 4.77 2.22 -13.39
CA ALA A 155 3.34 2.25 -13.60
C ALA A 155 2.78 0.83 -13.80
N ILE A 156 1.63 0.57 -13.19
CA ILE A 156 0.88 -0.70 -13.28
C ILE A 156 -0.20 -0.55 -14.35
N SER A 157 -0.26 -1.49 -15.29
CA SER A 157 -1.30 -1.49 -16.33
C SER A 157 -2.66 -1.85 -15.72
N VAL A 158 -3.67 -1.06 -16.03
CA VAL A 158 -5.04 -1.26 -15.54
C VAL A 158 -5.98 -1.42 -16.73
N PRO A 159 -6.78 -2.49 -16.81
CA PRO A 159 -7.77 -2.67 -17.86
C PRO A 159 -8.82 -1.53 -17.89
N GLN A 160 -9.34 -1.22 -19.09
CA GLN A 160 -10.30 -0.12 -19.29
C GLN A 160 -11.64 -0.31 -18.57
N ASP A 161 -12.02 -1.53 -18.28
CA ASP A 161 -13.24 -1.91 -17.58
C ASP A 161 -13.07 -2.10 -16.07
N ALA A 162 -11.84 -1.91 -15.55
CA ALA A 162 -11.56 -2.09 -14.13
C ALA A 162 -12.16 -0.94 -13.28
N PRO A 163 -12.71 -1.25 -12.09
CA PRO A 163 -13.25 -0.23 -11.19
C PRO A 163 -12.09 0.51 -10.50
N LEU A 164 -11.75 1.70 -10.98
CA LEU A 164 -10.55 2.45 -10.55
C LEU A 164 -10.58 2.82 -9.06
N ASP A 165 -11.73 3.11 -8.50
CA ASP A 165 -11.94 3.36 -7.07
C ASP A 165 -11.55 2.16 -6.19
N LYS A 166 -11.63 0.94 -6.73
CA LYS A 166 -11.23 -0.30 -6.06
C LYS A 166 -9.81 -0.72 -6.41
N VAL A 167 -9.33 -0.35 -7.60
CA VAL A 167 -7.96 -0.61 -8.05
C VAL A 167 -6.96 0.21 -7.24
N ALA A 168 -7.22 1.49 -7.01
CA ALA A 168 -6.29 2.38 -6.31
C ALA A 168 -5.81 1.78 -4.96
N PRO A 169 -6.69 1.35 -4.02
CA PRO A 169 -6.23 0.75 -2.77
C PRO A 169 -5.52 -0.59 -2.91
N LEU A 170 -5.72 -1.34 -4.00
CA LEU A 170 -5.01 -2.60 -4.24
C LEU A 170 -3.51 -2.38 -4.38
N LEU A 171 -3.08 -1.22 -4.89
CA LEU A 171 -1.68 -0.91 -5.13
C LEU A 171 -0.86 -0.68 -3.84
N CYS A 172 -1.53 -0.65 -2.69
CA CYS A 172 -0.91 -0.71 -1.38
C CYS A 172 -1.43 -1.89 -0.57
N ALA A 173 -2.71 -1.85 -0.15
CA ALA A 173 -3.28 -2.89 0.71
C ALA A 173 -3.32 -4.28 0.04
N GLY A 174 -3.53 -4.32 -1.26
CA GLY A 174 -3.51 -5.55 -2.03
C GLY A 174 -2.12 -6.18 -2.04
N ILE A 175 -1.14 -5.46 -2.56
CA ILE A 175 0.24 -5.98 -2.67
C ILE A 175 0.86 -6.29 -1.31
N THR A 176 0.67 -5.44 -0.29
CA THR A 176 1.22 -5.63 1.05
C THR A 176 0.74 -6.93 1.69
N THR A 177 -0.46 -7.40 1.34
CA THR A 177 -1.04 -8.62 1.92
C THR A 177 -0.92 -9.84 0.98
N TYR A 178 -0.82 -9.64 -0.31
CA TYR A 178 -0.59 -10.69 -1.30
C TYR A 178 0.86 -11.20 -1.26
N SER A 179 1.84 -10.29 -1.24
CA SER A 179 3.27 -10.60 -1.28
C SER A 179 3.72 -11.57 -0.18
N PRO A 180 3.43 -11.36 1.13
CA PRO A 180 3.84 -12.28 2.16
C PRO A 180 3.14 -13.65 2.08
N LEU A 181 1.88 -13.72 1.64
CA LEU A 181 1.21 -15.02 1.42
C LEU A 181 1.90 -15.82 0.32
N LYS A 182 2.29 -15.14 -0.76
CA LYS A 182 3.04 -15.76 -1.86
C LYS A 182 4.45 -16.15 -1.42
N PHE A 183 5.15 -15.27 -0.69
CA PHE A 183 6.50 -15.54 -0.17
C PHE A 183 6.53 -16.74 0.76
N SER A 184 5.54 -16.87 1.65
CA SER A 184 5.35 -18.02 2.53
C SER A 184 4.80 -19.27 1.79
N ASN A 185 4.63 -19.20 0.47
CA ASN A 185 4.12 -20.28 -0.36
C ASN A 185 2.80 -20.88 0.17
N VAL A 186 1.89 -20.02 0.60
CA VAL A 186 0.57 -20.42 1.09
C VAL A 186 -0.21 -21.14 -0.01
N LYS A 187 -0.78 -22.27 0.34
CA LYS A 187 -1.50 -23.16 -0.59
C LYS A 187 -2.75 -23.76 0.05
N LYS A 188 -3.51 -24.44 -0.77
CA LYS A 188 -4.74 -25.14 -0.35
C LYS A 188 -4.46 -26.08 0.82
N GLY A 189 -5.26 -25.93 1.89
CA GLY A 189 -5.20 -26.71 3.11
C GLY A 189 -4.25 -26.19 4.17
N ASP A 190 -3.44 -25.16 3.88
CA ASP A 190 -2.65 -24.48 4.91
C ASP A 190 -3.57 -23.73 5.89
N LYS A 191 -3.19 -23.70 7.17
CA LYS A 191 -3.84 -22.89 8.18
C LYS A 191 -3.15 -21.54 8.26
N VAL A 192 -3.87 -20.50 7.88
CA VAL A 192 -3.38 -19.12 7.86
C VAL A 192 -4.13 -18.31 8.91
N ALA A 193 -3.40 -17.58 9.73
CA ALA A 193 -4.01 -16.59 10.62
C ALA A 193 -3.69 -15.16 10.18
N VAL A 194 -4.65 -14.27 10.37
CA VAL A 194 -4.48 -12.83 10.16
C VAL A 194 -4.65 -12.12 11.50
N ALA A 195 -3.58 -11.52 11.99
CA ALA A 195 -3.59 -10.72 13.20
C ALA A 195 -3.89 -9.25 12.87
N GLY A 196 -5.04 -8.77 13.35
CA GLY A 196 -5.64 -7.51 12.95
C GLY A 196 -6.67 -7.67 11.82
N PHE A 197 -7.86 -7.11 12.02
CA PHE A 197 -8.97 -7.18 11.07
C PHE A 197 -9.47 -5.76 10.73
N GLY A 198 -8.58 -4.99 10.13
CA GLY A 198 -8.80 -3.69 9.50
C GLY A 198 -8.72 -3.79 7.98
N GLY A 199 -8.51 -2.67 7.29
CA GLY A 199 -8.43 -2.64 5.82
C GLY A 199 -7.39 -3.57 5.21
N LEU A 200 -6.18 -3.68 5.81
CA LEU A 200 -5.16 -4.65 5.42
C LEU A 200 -5.59 -6.09 5.75
N GLY A 201 -6.07 -6.33 6.98
CA GLY A 201 -6.45 -7.66 7.43
C GLY A 201 -7.56 -8.29 6.59
N VAL A 202 -8.56 -7.51 6.18
CA VAL A 202 -9.62 -7.97 5.27
C VAL A 202 -9.04 -8.41 3.93
N MET A 203 -8.07 -7.69 3.37
CA MET A 203 -7.42 -8.08 2.13
C MET A 203 -6.59 -9.35 2.30
N ALA A 204 -5.82 -9.48 3.40
CA ALA A 204 -5.09 -10.71 3.72
C ALA A 204 -6.01 -11.93 3.81
N VAL A 205 -7.17 -11.79 4.46
CA VAL A 205 -8.20 -12.83 4.55
C VAL A 205 -8.70 -13.22 3.16
N LYS A 206 -9.09 -12.24 2.34
CA LYS A 206 -9.61 -12.50 0.98
C LYS A 206 -8.60 -13.25 0.10
N TYR A 207 -7.31 -12.85 0.13
CA TYR A 207 -6.27 -13.54 -0.63
C TYR A 207 -6.00 -14.94 -0.09
N ALA A 208 -5.87 -15.11 1.22
CA ALA A 208 -5.61 -16.43 1.81
C ALA A 208 -6.74 -17.43 1.51
N LEU A 209 -8.00 -17.00 1.62
CA LEU A 209 -9.17 -17.79 1.24
C LEU A 209 -9.14 -18.17 -0.24
N GLN A 210 -8.82 -17.24 -1.13
CA GLN A 210 -8.73 -17.49 -2.57
C GLN A 210 -7.58 -18.44 -2.93
N MET A 211 -6.50 -18.45 -2.16
CA MET A 211 -5.40 -19.43 -2.28
C MET A 211 -5.78 -20.81 -1.73
N GLY A 212 -6.96 -20.95 -1.13
CA GLY A 212 -7.51 -22.21 -0.62
C GLY A 212 -7.07 -22.55 0.81
N ALA A 213 -6.57 -21.59 1.57
CA ALA A 213 -6.20 -21.77 2.97
C ALA A 213 -7.44 -21.84 3.86
N GLU A 214 -7.29 -22.52 5.00
CA GLU A 214 -8.20 -22.44 6.14
C GLU A 214 -7.82 -21.20 6.96
N VAL A 215 -8.69 -20.19 6.99
CA VAL A 215 -8.33 -18.85 7.49
C VAL A 215 -8.91 -18.57 8.87
N TYR A 216 -8.07 -18.02 9.73
CA TYR A 216 -8.40 -17.60 11.09
C TYR A 216 -8.05 -16.12 11.27
N VAL A 217 -8.73 -15.43 12.18
CA VAL A 217 -8.52 -14.03 12.47
C VAL A 217 -8.29 -13.80 13.95
N PHE A 218 -7.34 -12.93 14.29
CA PHE A 218 -7.18 -12.38 15.63
C PHE A 218 -7.64 -10.92 15.63
N ALA A 219 -8.68 -10.61 16.40
CA ALA A 219 -9.17 -9.24 16.53
C ALA A 219 -9.78 -9.01 17.92
N LYS A 220 -9.33 -7.96 18.61
CA LYS A 220 -9.82 -7.59 19.96
C LYS A 220 -11.32 -7.24 19.99
N ASN A 221 -11.87 -6.79 18.85
CA ASN A 221 -13.26 -6.37 18.75
C ASN A 221 -14.15 -7.49 18.20
N LYS A 222 -14.86 -8.18 19.10
CA LYS A 222 -15.82 -9.24 18.73
C LYS A 222 -16.96 -8.78 17.80
N LYS A 223 -17.26 -7.48 17.73
CA LYS A 223 -18.28 -6.97 16.79
C LYS A 223 -17.94 -7.26 15.33
N LYS A 224 -16.68 -7.53 15.03
CA LYS A 224 -16.20 -7.90 13.69
C LYS A 224 -16.30 -9.41 13.38
N GLU A 225 -16.76 -10.24 14.34
CA GLU A 225 -16.82 -11.69 14.16
C GLU A 225 -17.78 -12.08 13.03
N LYS A 226 -18.96 -11.46 13.00
CA LYS A 226 -19.93 -11.70 11.92
C LYS A 226 -19.33 -11.38 10.57
N ASP A 227 -18.71 -10.20 10.42
CA ASP A 227 -18.10 -9.78 9.14
C ASP A 227 -16.97 -10.73 8.70
N ALA A 228 -16.20 -11.27 9.66
CA ALA A 228 -15.15 -12.26 9.38
C ALA A 228 -15.75 -13.61 8.92
N LEU A 229 -16.77 -14.11 9.62
CA LEU A 229 -17.43 -15.38 9.28
C LEU A 229 -18.16 -15.28 7.93
N ASP A 230 -18.80 -14.15 7.63
CA ASP A 230 -19.47 -13.89 6.35
C ASP A 230 -18.49 -13.90 5.16
N LEU A 231 -17.20 -13.58 5.41
CA LEU A 231 -16.12 -13.73 4.41
C LEU A 231 -15.65 -15.16 4.22
N GLY A 232 -16.00 -16.10 5.12
CA GLY A 232 -15.53 -17.49 5.07
C GLY A 232 -14.38 -17.80 6.03
N VAL A 233 -14.08 -16.93 7.00
CA VAL A 233 -13.11 -17.20 8.07
C VAL A 233 -13.62 -18.34 8.93
N THR A 234 -12.77 -19.30 9.24
CA THR A 234 -13.11 -20.46 10.07
C THR A 234 -13.45 -20.06 11.50
N LYS A 235 -12.66 -19.15 12.08
CA LYS A 235 -12.87 -18.66 13.46
C LYS A 235 -12.17 -17.33 13.69
N LEU A 236 -12.81 -16.47 14.50
CA LEU A 236 -12.18 -15.27 15.05
C LEU A 236 -11.82 -15.53 16.52
N TYR A 237 -10.59 -15.22 16.88
CA TYR A 237 -10.08 -15.22 18.25
C TYR A 237 -9.91 -13.77 18.74
N ASP A 238 -10.32 -13.51 19.97
CA ASP A 238 -10.09 -12.20 20.64
C ASP A 238 -8.78 -12.17 21.46
N SER A 239 -8.13 -13.32 21.59
CA SER A 239 -6.88 -13.49 22.33
C SER A 239 -6.03 -14.59 21.69
N THR A 240 -4.72 -14.52 21.90
CA THR A 240 -3.76 -15.58 21.58
C THR A 240 -3.77 -16.73 22.60
N LYS A 241 -4.43 -16.53 23.76
CA LYS A 241 -4.51 -17.54 24.83
C LYS A 241 -5.58 -18.58 24.54
N GLY A 242 -5.28 -19.83 24.85
CA GLY A 242 -6.23 -20.95 24.70
C GLY A 242 -6.46 -21.35 23.23
N VAL A 243 -5.60 -20.93 22.30
CA VAL A 243 -5.65 -21.35 20.91
C VAL A 243 -4.98 -22.70 20.75
N ASP A 244 -5.73 -23.69 20.33
CA ASP A 244 -5.30 -25.08 20.11
C ASP A 244 -4.82 -25.37 18.68
N VAL A 245 -5.02 -24.42 17.76
CA VAL A 245 -4.59 -24.51 16.35
C VAL A 245 -3.13 -24.08 16.21
N ARG A 246 -2.41 -24.70 15.28
CA ARG A 246 -1.07 -24.26 14.84
C ARG A 246 -1.13 -23.82 13.40
N PHE A 247 -0.48 -22.67 13.10
CA PHE A 247 -0.59 -21.99 11.82
C PHE A 247 0.67 -22.18 10.96
N ASN A 248 0.47 -22.43 9.67
CA ASN A 248 1.56 -22.45 8.69
C ASN A 248 2.09 -21.05 8.39
N CYS A 249 1.19 -20.06 8.38
CA CYS A 249 1.53 -18.66 8.17
C CYS A 249 0.64 -17.77 9.05
N ILE A 250 1.23 -16.74 9.64
CA ILE A 250 0.51 -15.67 10.33
C ILE A 250 0.92 -14.35 9.69
N ILE A 251 -0.06 -13.58 9.20
CA ILE A 251 0.15 -12.21 8.71
C ILE A 251 -0.26 -11.23 9.81
N SER A 252 0.70 -10.48 10.32
CA SER A 252 0.41 -9.43 11.31
C SER A 252 0.23 -8.08 10.62
N THR A 253 -1.00 -7.55 10.68
CA THR A 253 -1.38 -6.22 10.17
C THR A 253 -1.60 -5.23 11.31
N ILE A 254 -1.11 -5.52 12.51
CA ILE A 254 -1.34 -4.74 13.73
C ILE A 254 -0.51 -3.46 13.69
N PRO A 255 -1.14 -2.27 13.73
CA PRO A 255 -0.43 -0.98 13.66
C PRO A 255 -0.10 -0.40 15.05
N THR A 256 -0.28 -1.16 16.11
CA THR A 256 -0.05 -0.74 17.50
C THR A 256 0.91 -1.71 18.19
N PRO A 257 1.59 -1.30 19.28
CA PRO A 257 2.48 -2.19 20.02
C PRO A 257 1.80 -3.48 20.47
N TYR A 258 2.49 -4.62 20.29
CA TYR A 258 2.06 -5.95 20.72
C TYR A 258 3.30 -6.85 20.92
N ASP A 259 3.14 -8.00 21.55
CA ASP A 259 4.23 -8.99 21.64
C ASP A 259 4.18 -9.95 20.42
N PRO A 260 5.14 -9.86 19.47
CA PRO A 260 5.19 -10.77 18.34
C PRO A 260 5.35 -12.23 18.74
N MET A 261 5.96 -12.50 19.91
CA MET A 261 6.19 -13.88 20.39
C MET A 261 4.90 -14.61 20.73
N GLU A 262 3.84 -13.91 21.10
CA GLU A 262 2.52 -14.53 21.27
C GLU A 262 2.06 -15.23 19.98
N TYR A 263 2.31 -14.64 18.82
CA TYR A 263 1.97 -15.22 17.52
C TYR A 263 2.98 -16.29 17.08
N VAL A 264 4.29 -16.07 17.33
CA VAL A 264 5.32 -17.08 17.05
C VAL A 264 5.02 -18.39 17.76
N ASN A 265 4.53 -18.34 18.99
CA ASN A 265 4.15 -19.52 19.77
C ASN A 265 2.97 -20.31 19.16
N LEU A 266 2.16 -19.67 18.32
CA LEU A 266 1.04 -20.30 17.61
C LEU A 266 1.43 -20.89 16.26
N LEU A 267 2.65 -20.67 15.77
CA LEU A 267 3.12 -21.25 14.52
C LEU A 267 3.32 -22.77 14.65
N ALA A 268 3.04 -23.48 13.57
CA ALA A 268 3.42 -24.86 13.36
C ALA A 268 4.95 -24.98 13.17
N PHE A 269 5.48 -26.18 13.18
CA PHE A 269 6.87 -26.41 12.79
C PHE A 269 7.08 -25.96 11.32
N GLY A 270 8.11 -25.16 11.08
CA GLY A 270 8.37 -24.54 9.77
C GLY A 270 7.46 -23.35 9.44
N GLY A 271 6.53 -22.99 10.33
CA GLY A 271 5.61 -21.88 10.12
C GLY A 271 6.29 -20.51 10.20
N GLU A 272 5.63 -19.50 9.63
CA GLU A 272 6.18 -18.17 9.40
C GLU A 272 5.25 -17.07 9.92
N LEU A 273 5.82 -16.10 10.64
CA LEU A 273 5.16 -14.84 10.99
C LEU A 273 5.65 -13.73 10.07
N ALA A 274 4.79 -13.25 9.20
CA ALA A 274 5.03 -12.08 8.37
C ALA A 274 4.48 -10.82 9.04
N ILE A 275 5.33 -9.83 9.26
CA ILE A 275 4.96 -8.56 9.88
C ILE A 275 4.84 -7.52 8.76
N VAL A 276 3.62 -6.99 8.57
CA VAL A 276 3.30 -5.95 7.57
C VAL A 276 2.72 -4.68 8.22
N GLY A 277 2.15 -4.80 9.42
CA GLY A 277 1.71 -3.64 10.22
C GLY A 277 2.90 -3.02 10.94
N LEU A 278 3.04 -1.72 10.85
CA LEU A 278 4.14 -0.98 11.47
C LEU A 278 3.58 0.04 12.47
N PRO A 279 3.83 -0.14 13.79
CA PRO A 279 3.57 0.87 14.81
C PRO A 279 4.48 2.10 14.63
N PRO A 280 4.21 3.23 15.31
CA PRO A 280 5.17 4.32 15.46
C PRO A 280 6.53 3.80 15.96
N THR A 281 7.63 4.34 15.44
CA THR A 281 8.98 3.77 15.64
C THR A 281 9.48 3.83 17.07
N ASP A 282 9.02 4.80 17.85
CA ASP A 282 9.37 4.98 19.28
C ASP A 282 8.73 3.93 20.21
N VAL A 283 7.70 3.23 19.73
CA VAL A 283 6.96 2.19 20.48
C VAL A 283 6.97 0.83 19.79
N CYS A 284 7.87 0.61 18.83
CA CYS A 284 7.99 -0.67 18.13
C CYS A 284 8.34 -1.81 19.09
N PRO A 285 7.67 -2.97 18.99
CA PRO A 285 7.95 -4.12 19.84
C PRO A 285 9.31 -4.75 19.53
N ASN A 286 9.93 -5.34 20.54
CA ASN A 286 11.16 -6.12 20.42
C ASN A 286 10.85 -7.62 20.35
N ILE A 287 11.71 -8.36 19.63
CA ILE A 287 11.67 -9.83 19.62
C ILE A 287 12.63 -10.36 20.67
N ASN A 288 12.11 -11.20 21.59
CA ASN A 288 12.94 -11.89 22.55
C ASN A 288 13.71 -13.04 21.85
N ILE A 289 15.01 -12.85 21.71
CA ILE A 289 15.88 -13.79 20.96
C ILE A 289 15.91 -15.17 21.63
N ALA A 290 15.94 -15.25 22.97
CA ALA A 290 15.93 -16.53 23.66
C ALA A 290 14.64 -17.33 23.37
N ASN A 291 13.50 -16.65 23.43
CA ASN A 291 12.21 -17.26 23.09
C ASN A 291 12.16 -17.70 21.61
N LEU A 292 12.77 -16.92 20.70
CA LEU A 292 12.84 -17.29 19.28
C LEU A 292 13.68 -18.56 19.09
N VAL A 293 14.82 -18.70 19.79
CA VAL A 293 15.65 -19.93 19.76
C VAL A 293 14.86 -21.14 20.29
N PHE A 294 14.16 -21.01 21.42
CA PHE A 294 13.32 -22.08 21.96
C PHE A 294 12.10 -22.39 21.07
N SER A 295 11.72 -21.51 20.18
CA SER A 295 10.71 -21.73 19.15
C SER A 295 11.26 -22.31 17.86
N ALA A 296 12.34 -23.07 17.92
CA ALA A 296 13.13 -23.57 16.80
C ALA A 296 12.29 -24.07 15.60
N GLY A 297 12.77 -23.82 14.38
CA GLY A 297 12.11 -24.18 13.14
C GLY A 297 10.98 -23.22 12.72
N LYS A 298 10.78 -22.13 13.41
CA LYS A 298 9.83 -21.06 13.04
C LYS A 298 10.60 -19.85 12.48
N LYS A 299 9.91 -19.07 11.67
CA LYS A 299 10.50 -17.88 11.03
C LYS A 299 9.70 -16.64 11.37
N VAL A 300 10.41 -15.51 11.50
CA VAL A 300 9.81 -14.17 11.62
C VAL A 300 10.49 -13.28 10.61
N TYR A 301 9.70 -12.56 9.80
CA TYR A 301 10.24 -11.61 8.83
C TYR A 301 9.33 -10.40 8.66
N GLY A 302 9.93 -9.26 8.28
CA GLY A 302 9.21 -8.09 7.84
C GLY A 302 8.91 -8.20 6.34
N SER A 303 7.72 -7.75 5.92
CA SER A 303 7.35 -7.67 4.51
C SER A 303 6.93 -6.24 4.20
N LEU A 304 7.61 -5.63 3.26
CA LEU A 304 7.34 -4.27 2.81
C LEU A 304 6.79 -4.31 1.40
N ILE A 305 5.49 -3.97 1.26
CA ILE A 305 4.81 -3.93 -0.04
C ILE A 305 5.18 -5.12 -0.95
N GLY A 306 5.47 -4.90 -2.22
CA GLY A 306 6.02 -5.86 -3.19
C GLY A 306 6.64 -5.10 -4.36
N GLY A 307 7.45 -5.79 -5.16
CA GLY A 307 8.06 -5.21 -6.36
C GLY A 307 7.02 -4.96 -7.47
N ILE A 308 7.42 -4.21 -8.48
CA ILE A 308 6.50 -3.76 -9.54
C ILE A 308 5.88 -4.93 -10.31
N LYS A 309 6.69 -5.94 -10.65
CA LYS A 309 6.18 -7.15 -11.33
C LYS A 309 5.16 -7.90 -10.48
N GLU A 310 5.43 -8.04 -9.19
CA GLU A 310 4.52 -8.71 -8.26
C GLU A 310 3.24 -7.89 -8.03
N THR A 311 3.36 -6.56 -8.03
CA THR A 311 2.19 -5.66 -7.95
C THR A 311 1.29 -5.81 -9.18
N GLN A 312 1.84 -5.92 -10.38
CA GLN A 312 1.05 -6.21 -11.58
C GLN A 312 0.38 -7.59 -11.47
N GLU A 313 1.11 -8.62 -11.07
CA GLU A 313 0.57 -9.97 -10.87
C GLU A 313 -0.57 -9.98 -9.84
N MET A 314 -0.40 -9.29 -8.72
CA MET A 314 -1.44 -9.14 -7.69
C MET A 314 -2.69 -8.46 -8.25
N LEU A 315 -2.52 -7.39 -9.06
CA LEU A 315 -3.66 -6.71 -9.67
C LEU A 315 -4.39 -7.64 -10.64
N ASP A 316 -3.67 -8.32 -11.54
CA ASP A 316 -4.25 -9.26 -12.49
C ASP A 316 -4.99 -10.42 -11.77
N TYR A 317 -4.39 -10.92 -10.68
CA TYR A 317 -5.01 -11.93 -9.81
C TYR A 317 -6.30 -11.41 -9.17
N SER A 318 -6.26 -10.19 -8.64
CA SER A 318 -7.41 -9.55 -7.98
C SER A 318 -8.56 -9.32 -8.96
N LEU A 319 -8.28 -8.82 -10.15
CA LEU A 319 -9.28 -8.59 -11.19
C LEU A 319 -9.91 -9.91 -11.65
N LYS A 320 -9.08 -10.92 -11.91
CA LYS A 320 -9.54 -12.27 -12.32
C LYS A 320 -10.48 -12.91 -11.30
N HIS A 321 -10.16 -12.77 -10.02
CA HIS A 321 -10.90 -13.41 -8.93
C HIS A 321 -11.89 -12.47 -8.24
N LYS A 322 -12.04 -11.23 -8.73
CA LYS A 322 -12.92 -10.18 -8.17
C LYS A 322 -12.65 -9.90 -6.69
N ILE A 323 -11.35 -9.89 -6.32
CA ILE A 323 -10.90 -9.58 -4.97
C ILE A 323 -10.69 -8.07 -4.86
N TYR A 324 -11.63 -7.39 -4.25
CA TYR A 324 -11.59 -5.92 -4.08
C TYR A 324 -11.74 -5.54 -2.61
N PRO A 325 -11.13 -4.41 -2.19
CA PRO A 325 -11.48 -3.79 -0.93
C PRO A 325 -12.91 -3.22 -1.01
N GLU A 326 -13.55 -3.09 0.14
CA GLU A 326 -14.75 -2.27 0.25
C GLU A 326 -14.31 -0.81 0.38
N THR A 327 -14.80 0.04 -0.52
CA THR A 327 -14.41 1.45 -0.64
C THR A 327 -15.56 2.38 -0.34
N GLN A 328 -15.23 3.54 0.24
CA GLN A 328 -16.10 4.68 0.34
C GLN A 328 -15.45 5.85 -0.39
N VAL A 329 -16.06 6.26 -1.49
CA VAL A 329 -15.59 7.41 -2.27
C VAL A 329 -15.97 8.71 -1.56
N ILE A 330 -15.00 9.63 -1.46
CA ILE A 330 -15.15 10.94 -0.81
C ILE A 330 -14.70 12.06 -1.74
N CYS A 331 -15.13 13.29 -1.45
CA CYS A 331 -14.60 14.48 -2.10
C CYS A 331 -13.20 14.84 -1.54
N ALA A 332 -12.42 15.56 -2.35
CA ALA A 332 -11.04 15.92 -1.99
C ALA A 332 -10.94 16.88 -0.78
N ASP A 333 -11.99 17.63 -0.47
CA ASP A 333 -12.06 18.50 0.71
C ASP A 333 -12.43 17.76 2.02
N GLN A 334 -12.70 16.45 1.94
CA GLN A 334 -13.05 15.60 3.10
C GLN A 334 -11.84 14.80 3.64
N ILE A 335 -10.62 15.09 3.21
CA ILE A 335 -9.41 14.33 3.62
C ILE A 335 -9.20 14.39 5.13
N ASP A 336 -9.34 15.56 5.76
CA ASP A 336 -9.16 15.69 7.22
C ASP A 336 -10.19 14.86 7.99
N GLU A 337 -11.46 14.89 7.60
CA GLU A 337 -12.52 14.05 8.20
C GLU A 337 -12.22 12.57 8.04
N ALA A 338 -11.74 12.15 6.86
CA ALA A 338 -11.36 10.76 6.61
C ALA A 338 -10.19 10.33 7.53
N TYR A 339 -9.19 11.19 7.74
CA TYR A 339 -8.07 10.94 8.66
C TYR A 339 -8.57 10.78 10.11
N GLU A 340 -9.45 11.67 10.57
CA GLU A 340 -10.07 11.59 11.90
C GLU A 340 -10.86 10.29 12.08
N ASN A 341 -11.62 9.88 11.08
CA ASN A 341 -12.41 8.64 11.12
C ASN A 341 -11.52 7.39 11.12
N LEU A 342 -10.41 7.39 10.37
CA LEU A 342 -9.44 6.30 10.36
C LEU A 342 -8.73 6.15 11.72
N THR A 343 -8.23 7.24 12.29
CA THR A 343 -7.50 7.23 13.56
C THR A 343 -8.40 6.91 14.75
N SER A 344 -9.66 7.35 14.73
CA SER A 344 -10.64 7.02 15.77
C SER A 344 -11.27 5.62 15.64
N GLY A 345 -10.91 4.86 14.60
CA GLY A 345 -11.45 3.52 14.33
C GLY A 345 -12.92 3.50 13.91
N LYS A 346 -13.48 4.63 13.52
CA LYS A 346 -14.85 4.76 13.01
C LYS A 346 -14.98 4.33 11.54
N ALA A 347 -13.88 4.35 10.80
CA ALA A 347 -13.87 3.96 9.40
C ALA A 347 -14.28 2.48 9.25
N LYS A 348 -15.35 2.24 8.51
CA LYS A 348 -15.80 0.89 8.16
C LYS A 348 -15.16 0.39 6.86
N PHE A 349 -14.90 1.32 5.94
CA PHE A 349 -14.40 1.06 4.60
C PHE A 349 -13.06 1.77 4.37
N ARG A 350 -12.40 1.45 3.25
CA ARG A 350 -11.26 2.23 2.79
C ARG A 350 -11.75 3.49 2.09
N TYR A 351 -11.24 4.64 2.50
CA TYR A 351 -11.57 5.89 1.82
C TYR A 351 -10.80 6.01 0.51
N VAL A 352 -11.49 6.50 -0.52
CA VAL A 352 -10.90 6.79 -1.83
C VAL A 352 -11.37 8.17 -2.27
N ILE A 353 -10.43 9.04 -2.59
CA ILE A 353 -10.71 10.40 -3.02
C ILE A 353 -11.08 10.37 -4.51
N ASP A 354 -12.24 10.90 -4.86
CA ASP A 354 -12.57 11.25 -6.24
C ASP A 354 -11.85 12.54 -6.63
N MET A 355 -10.78 12.41 -7.42
CA MET A 355 -9.94 13.54 -7.80
C MET A 355 -10.63 14.50 -8.78
N SER A 356 -11.77 14.15 -9.37
CA SER A 356 -12.59 15.08 -10.15
C SER A 356 -13.18 16.20 -9.31
N THR A 357 -13.26 15.99 -7.98
CA THR A 357 -13.73 16.97 -7.01
C THR A 357 -12.65 17.96 -6.56
N LEU A 358 -11.39 17.69 -6.91
CA LEU A 358 -10.25 18.58 -6.63
C LEU A 358 -10.35 19.84 -7.50
N LYS A 359 -10.54 20.98 -6.86
CA LYS A 359 -10.62 22.29 -7.53
C LYS A 359 -9.34 23.08 -7.26
N ALA A 360 -8.78 23.65 -8.33
CA ALA A 360 -7.61 24.52 -8.27
C ALA A 360 -7.83 25.76 -7.38
#